data_8fa06f5f15eb7740f888f56219f0063a
#
_entry.id   8fa06f5f15eb7740f888f56219f0063a
#
_cell.length_a   1.000
_cell.length_b   1.000
_cell.length_c   1.000
_cell.angle_alpha   90.00
_cell.angle_beta   90.00
_cell.angle_gamma   90.00
#
_symmetry.space_group_name_H-M   'P 1'
#
loop_
_entity.id
_entity.type
_entity.pdbx_description
1 polymer ?
#
loop_
_entity_poly.entity_id
_entity_poly.type
_entity_poly.pdbx_seq_one_letter_code
_entity_poly.pdbx_strand_id
1 'polypeptide(L)'
;MSNAKLKDYEEILHAAQLYIDGCAKGDGEMMKPAFHENATINGAPIQTLFDGATQAGPADSKARVDVLDVVNDIAVIRITLENYFGADYVDFHALKKDEDGWKIMAKIFTEV
;
A
#
# COMPACT_ATOMS: atom_id res chain seq x y z
N MET A 1 -8.06 -9.57 19.84
CA MET A 1 -8.03 -10.78 18.99
C MET A 1 -8.70 -10.47 17.66
N SER A 2 -8.10 -10.90 16.58
CA SER A 2 -8.62 -10.68 15.24
C SER A 2 -9.84 -11.55 14.97
N ASN A 3 -10.85 -11.01 14.28
CA ASN A 3 -12.01 -11.74 13.79
C ASN A 3 -12.02 -11.82 12.25
N ALA A 4 -10.86 -11.62 11.63
CA ALA A 4 -10.72 -11.62 10.18
C ALA A 4 -10.96 -13.00 9.58
N LYS A 5 -11.56 -13.01 8.40
CA LYS A 5 -11.72 -14.19 7.55
C LYS A 5 -10.57 -14.28 6.56
N LEU A 6 -10.39 -15.45 5.95
CA LEU A 6 -9.36 -15.63 4.91
C LEU A 6 -9.54 -14.63 3.77
N LYS A 7 -10.78 -14.38 3.37
CA LYS A 7 -11.06 -13.40 2.31
C LYS A 7 -10.57 -11.99 2.65
N ASP A 8 -10.64 -11.60 3.92
CA ASP A 8 -10.12 -10.29 4.35
C ASP A 8 -8.62 -10.19 4.12
N TYR A 9 -7.87 -11.23 4.50
CA TYR A 9 -6.43 -11.28 4.26
C TYR A 9 -6.09 -11.24 2.77
N GLU A 10 -6.83 -12.00 1.95
CA GLU A 10 -6.62 -12.03 0.51
C GLU A 10 -6.80 -10.65 -0.11
N GLU A 11 -7.86 -9.93 0.25
CA GLU A 11 -8.14 -8.59 -0.27
C GLU A 11 -7.10 -7.58 0.20
N ILE A 12 -6.69 -7.66 1.47
CA ILE A 12 -5.66 -6.78 2.03
C ILE A 12 -4.33 -6.99 1.30
N LEU A 13 -3.94 -8.25 1.11
CA LEU A 13 -2.71 -8.58 0.39
C LEU A 13 -2.78 -8.18 -1.08
N HIS A 14 -3.96 -8.28 -1.70
CA HIS A 14 -4.16 -7.84 -3.08
C HIS A 14 -3.97 -6.32 -3.20
N ALA A 15 -4.51 -5.54 -2.27
CA ALA A 15 -4.31 -4.09 -2.25
C ALA A 15 -2.82 -3.75 -2.11
N ALA A 16 -2.12 -4.42 -1.19
CA ALA A 16 -0.68 -4.24 -1.01
C ALA A 16 0.08 -4.56 -2.30
N GLN A 17 -0.30 -5.64 -2.99
CA GLN A 17 0.38 -6.08 -4.21
C GLN A 17 0.21 -5.10 -5.36
N LEU A 18 -0.96 -4.48 -5.49
CA LEU A 18 -1.18 -3.43 -6.51
C LEU A 18 -0.23 -2.25 -6.30
N TYR A 19 -0.02 -1.85 -5.06
CA TYR A 19 0.94 -0.80 -4.73
C TYR A 19 2.37 -1.24 -5.06
N ILE A 20 2.76 -2.43 -4.63
CA ILE A 20 4.11 -2.96 -4.87
C ILE A 20 4.39 -3.08 -6.37
N ASP A 21 3.45 -3.63 -7.13
CA ASP A 21 3.60 -3.79 -8.59
C ASP A 21 3.65 -2.43 -9.29
N GLY A 22 2.85 -1.46 -8.82
CA GLY A 22 2.86 -0.11 -9.36
C GLY A 22 4.22 0.57 -9.15
N CYS A 23 4.85 0.36 -8.00
CA CYS A 23 6.21 0.84 -7.74
C CYS A 23 7.22 0.19 -8.71
N ALA A 24 7.17 -1.14 -8.83
CA ALA A 24 8.12 -1.87 -9.66
C ALA A 24 7.98 -1.54 -11.15
N LYS A 25 6.76 -1.36 -11.62
CA LYS A 25 6.45 -1.07 -13.03
C LYS A 25 6.50 0.41 -13.37
N GLY A 26 6.55 1.29 -12.37
CA GLY A 26 6.49 2.74 -12.60
C GLY A 26 5.12 3.16 -13.11
N ASP A 27 4.06 2.57 -12.57
CA ASP A 27 2.69 2.76 -13.02
C ASP A 27 1.79 3.17 -11.86
N GLY A 28 1.62 4.48 -11.69
CA GLY A 28 0.77 5.01 -10.62
C GLY A 28 -0.70 4.68 -10.81
N GLU A 29 -1.19 4.59 -12.04
CA GLU A 29 -2.59 4.24 -12.32
C GLU A 29 -2.93 2.83 -11.82
N MET A 30 -1.98 1.91 -11.89
CA MET A 30 -2.13 0.55 -11.40
C MET A 30 -2.41 0.48 -9.92
N MET A 31 -1.94 1.46 -9.14
CA MET A 31 -2.12 1.52 -7.69
C MET A 31 -3.51 2.00 -7.27
N LYS A 32 -4.17 2.81 -8.09
CA LYS A 32 -5.40 3.52 -7.71
C LYS A 32 -6.48 2.62 -7.11
N PRO A 33 -6.78 1.43 -7.67
CA PRO A 33 -7.82 0.58 -7.10
C PRO A 33 -7.56 0.14 -5.66
N ALA A 34 -6.31 0.18 -5.20
CA ALA A 34 -5.93 -0.23 -3.84
C ALA A 34 -6.21 0.86 -2.80
N PHE A 35 -6.35 2.11 -3.21
CA PHE A 35 -6.43 3.27 -2.32
C PHE A 35 -7.82 3.89 -2.32
N HIS A 36 -8.25 4.34 -1.14
CA HIS A 36 -9.45 5.17 -1.03
C HIS A 36 -9.19 6.52 -1.73
N GLU A 37 -10.22 7.12 -2.30
CA GLU A 37 -10.10 8.40 -3.02
C GLU A 37 -9.54 9.53 -2.15
N ASN A 38 -9.80 9.48 -0.84
CA ASN A 38 -9.32 10.48 0.12
C ASN A 38 -8.07 10.02 0.89
N ALA A 39 -7.39 8.98 0.40
CA ALA A 39 -6.20 8.45 1.06
C ALA A 39 -5.06 9.47 1.09
N THR A 40 -4.14 9.28 2.03
CA THR A 40 -3.00 10.16 2.22
C THR A 40 -1.68 9.42 2.21
N ILE A 41 -0.62 10.15 1.89
CA ILE A 41 0.77 9.69 1.97
C ILE A 41 1.56 10.70 2.78
N ASN A 42 2.02 10.31 3.97
CA ASN A 42 2.67 11.20 4.93
C ASN A 42 1.89 12.52 5.10
N GLY A 43 0.54 12.43 5.11
CA GLY A 43 -0.35 13.58 5.26
C GLY A 43 -0.69 14.33 3.97
N ALA A 44 0.00 14.05 2.87
CA ALA A 44 -0.30 14.65 1.56
C ALA A 44 -1.36 13.83 0.81
N PRO A 45 -2.05 14.41 -0.19
CA PRO A 45 -2.99 13.65 -1.01
C PRO A 45 -2.30 12.47 -1.70
N ILE A 46 -2.98 11.34 -1.77
CA ILE A 46 -2.42 10.10 -2.35
C ILE A 46 -2.06 10.24 -3.83
N GLN A 47 -2.66 11.18 -4.55
CA GLN A 47 -2.32 11.42 -5.95
C GLN A 47 -0.84 11.73 -6.13
N THR A 48 -0.18 12.31 -5.09
CA THR A 48 1.26 12.56 -5.07
C THR A 48 2.05 11.27 -5.29
N LEU A 49 1.60 10.15 -4.68
CA LEU A 49 2.24 8.85 -4.87
C LEU A 49 2.09 8.36 -6.31
N PHE A 50 0.89 8.44 -6.86
CA PHE A 50 0.61 7.96 -8.22
C PHE A 50 1.45 8.72 -9.25
N ASP A 51 1.47 10.04 -9.14
CA ASP A 51 2.26 10.89 -10.03
C ASP A 51 3.76 10.60 -9.89
N GLY A 52 4.22 10.48 -8.65
CA GLY A 52 5.63 10.20 -8.36
C GLY A 52 6.10 8.87 -8.92
N ALA A 53 5.31 7.81 -8.76
CA ALA A 53 5.64 6.48 -9.29
C ALA A 53 5.72 6.49 -10.83
N THR A 54 4.78 7.17 -11.47
CA THR A 54 4.75 7.29 -12.94
C THR A 54 5.96 8.09 -13.44
N GLN A 55 6.29 9.18 -12.77
CA GLN A 55 7.45 10.00 -13.14
C GLN A 55 8.77 9.26 -12.94
N ALA A 56 8.88 8.49 -11.86
CA ALA A 56 10.09 7.74 -11.54
C ALA A 56 10.35 6.62 -12.56
N GLY A 57 9.29 6.01 -13.06
CA GLY A 57 9.39 4.88 -13.99
C GLY A 57 9.68 3.56 -13.29
N PRO A 58 9.97 2.50 -14.08
CA PRO A 58 10.21 1.16 -13.53
C PRO A 58 11.40 1.12 -12.58
N ALA A 59 11.27 0.33 -11.51
CA ALA A 59 12.30 0.14 -10.49
C ALA A 59 12.55 -1.35 -10.27
N ASP A 60 13.79 -1.70 -9.90
CA ASP A 60 14.17 -3.07 -9.56
C ASP A 60 14.05 -3.26 -8.04
N SER A 61 12.85 -3.01 -7.52
CA SER A 61 12.58 -3.10 -6.09
C SER A 61 12.02 -4.45 -5.70
N LYS A 62 12.24 -4.82 -4.44
CA LYS A 62 11.68 -6.03 -3.82
C LYS A 62 10.91 -5.62 -2.59
N ALA A 63 9.86 -6.36 -2.28
CA ALA A 63 9.01 -6.01 -1.15
C ALA A 63 8.55 -7.24 -0.37
N ARG A 64 8.29 -7.00 0.92
CA ARG A 64 7.66 -7.96 1.81
C ARG A 64 6.49 -7.31 2.50
N VAL A 65 5.37 -8.03 2.61
CA VAL A 65 4.18 -7.56 3.31
C VAL A 65 4.01 -8.37 4.59
N ASP A 66 3.82 -7.67 5.71
CA ASP A 66 3.45 -8.27 6.98
C ASP A 66 2.13 -7.67 7.44
N VAL A 67 1.11 -8.51 7.62
CA VAL A 67 -0.16 -8.06 8.18
C VAL A 67 0.01 -7.99 9.70
N LEU A 68 -0.05 -6.79 10.25
CA LEU A 68 0.21 -6.60 11.68
C LEU A 68 -1.04 -6.88 12.52
N ASP A 69 -2.21 -6.42 12.05
CA ASP A 69 -3.47 -6.71 12.72
C ASP A 69 -4.66 -6.42 11.80
N VAL A 70 -5.74 -7.16 12.02
CA VAL A 70 -7.03 -6.95 11.36
C VAL A 70 -8.11 -7.08 12.41
N VAL A 71 -8.91 -6.04 12.59
CA VAL A 71 -10.01 -6.02 13.57
C VAL A 71 -11.25 -5.47 12.87
N ASN A 72 -12.30 -6.28 12.77
CA ASN A 72 -13.55 -5.90 12.09
C ASN A 72 -13.25 -5.35 10.69
N ASP A 73 -13.48 -4.06 10.46
CA ASP A 73 -13.33 -3.41 9.16
C ASP A 73 -12.09 -2.52 9.08
N ILE A 74 -11.12 -2.70 9.97
CA ILE A 74 -9.85 -1.96 9.93
C ILE A 74 -8.67 -2.92 9.96
N ALA A 75 -7.57 -2.50 9.33
CA ALA A 75 -6.34 -3.29 9.30
C ALA A 75 -5.12 -2.37 9.25
N VAL A 76 -4.00 -2.91 9.68
CA VAL A 76 -2.70 -2.26 9.54
C VAL A 76 -1.69 -3.28 9.01
N ILE A 77 -0.90 -2.87 8.02
CA ILE A 77 0.13 -3.70 7.42
C ILE A 77 1.46 -2.95 7.42
N ARG A 78 2.55 -3.71 7.39
CA ARG A 78 3.90 -3.19 7.17
C ARG A 78 4.38 -3.68 5.81
N ILE A 79 4.92 -2.78 5.00
CA ILE A 79 5.59 -3.14 3.74
C ILE A 79 7.04 -2.72 3.87
N THR A 80 7.94 -3.69 3.72
CA THR A 80 9.37 -3.44 3.63
C THR A 80 9.72 -3.41 2.15
N LEU A 81 10.29 -2.32 1.68
CA LEU A 81 10.64 -2.12 0.28
C LEU A 81 12.13 -1.89 0.18
N GLU A 82 12.81 -2.75 -0.60
CA GLU A 82 14.26 -2.66 -0.81
C GLU A 82 14.58 -2.27 -2.23
N ASN A 83 15.62 -1.46 -2.36
CA ASN A 83 16.17 -1.06 -3.64
C ASN A 83 15.16 -0.33 -4.56
N TYR A 84 14.41 0.59 -3.99
CA TYR A 84 13.61 1.50 -4.79
C TYR A 84 14.51 2.67 -5.20
N PHE A 85 15.07 2.58 -6.41
CA PHE A 85 16.10 3.50 -6.92
C PHE A 85 17.28 3.65 -5.95
N GLY A 86 17.72 2.51 -5.38
CA GLY A 86 18.88 2.47 -4.48
C GLY A 86 18.59 2.77 -3.02
N ALA A 87 17.35 3.05 -2.66
CA ALA A 87 16.96 3.33 -1.28
C ALA A 87 16.02 2.25 -0.74
N ASP A 88 16.07 2.03 0.56
CA ASP A 88 15.21 1.07 1.27
C ASP A 88 14.23 1.85 2.14
N TYR A 89 13.00 1.36 2.21
CA TYR A 89 11.90 2.03 2.94
C TYR A 89 11.13 1.05 3.79
N VAL A 90 10.51 1.56 4.85
CA VAL A 90 9.48 0.86 5.59
C VAL A 90 8.22 1.71 5.56
N ASP A 91 7.11 1.09 5.17
CA ASP A 91 5.80 1.72 5.12
C ASP A 91 4.88 1.08 6.15
N PHE A 92 4.05 1.89 6.80
CA PHE A 92 2.84 1.40 7.47
C PHE A 92 1.63 1.88 6.67
N HIS A 93 0.73 0.96 6.36
CA HIS A 93 -0.51 1.27 5.68
C HIS A 93 -1.68 0.94 6.59
N ALA A 94 -2.58 1.90 6.77
CA ALA A 94 -3.85 1.68 7.46
C ALA A 94 -4.95 1.49 6.42
N LEU A 95 -5.74 0.43 6.58
CA LEU A 95 -6.78 0.08 5.63
C LEU A 95 -8.15 0.10 6.32
N LYS A 96 -9.17 0.35 5.52
CA LYS A 96 -10.57 0.32 5.93
C LYS A 96 -11.37 -0.49 4.92
N LYS A 97 -12.27 -1.34 5.41
CA LYS A 97 -13.20 -2.08 4.56
C LYS A 97 -14.50 -1.30 4.45
N ASP A 98 -14.94 -1.03 3.24
CA ASP A 98 -16.22 -0.41 2.95
C ASP A 98 -17.04 -1.31 1.99
N GLU A 99 -18.07 -0.75 1.36
CA GLU A 99 -18.92 -1.49 0.43
C GLU A 99 -18.14 -2.08 -0.75
N ASP A 100 -17.05 -1.41 -1.15
CA ASP A 100 -16.23 -1.79 -2.29
C ASP A 100 -15.04 -2.68 -1.90
N GLY A 101 -14.97 -3.10 -0.63
CA GLY A 101 -13.91 -3.95 -0.12
C GLY A 101 -12.84 -3.16 0.64
N TRP A 102 -11.67 -3.78 0.80
CA TRP A 102 -10.56 -3.19 1.55
C TRP A 102 -9.82 -2.14 0.72
N LYS A 103 -9.63 -0.96 1.30
CA LYS A 103 -8.90 0.16 0.68
C LYS A 103 -7.87 0.72 1.63
N ILE A 104 -6.71 1.09 1.11
CA ILE A 104 -5.69 1.78 1.89
C ILE A 104 -6.13 3.22 2.10
N MET A 105 -6.18 3.65 3.36
CA MET A 105 -6.61 4.99 3.75
C MET A 105 -5.43 5.92 4.02
N ALA A 106 -4.34 5.37 4.53
CA ALA A 106 -3.15 6.15 4.86
C ALA A 106 -1.90 5.32 4.66
N LYS A 107 -0.91 5.92 4.01
CA LYS A 107 0.43 5.39 3.87
C LYS A 107 1.37 6.34 4.59
N ILE A 108 2.12 5.80 5.55
CA ILE A 108 3.17 6.52 6.26
C ILE A 108 4.46 5.77 5.98
N PHE A 109 5.49 6.44 5.53
CA PHE A 109 6.75 5.77 5.20
C PHE A 109 7.95 6.56 5.66
N THR A 110 9.05 5.84 5.80
CA THR A 110 10.37 6.44 6.09
C THR A 110 11.45 5.65 5.38
N GLU A 111 12.50 6.33 4.97
CA GLU A 111 13.71 5.67 4.46
C GLU A 111 14.48 5.09 5.64
N VAL A 112 15.05 3.91 5.47
CA VAL A 112 15.82 3.22 6.52
C VAL A 112 17.26 2.95 6.10
#